data_c724c72eee049af73b48747d2d2a3952
#
_entry.id   c724c72eee049af73b48747d2d2a3952
#
_cell.length_a   1.000
_cell.length_b   1.000
_cell.length_c   1.000
_cell.angle_alpha   90.00
_cell.angle_beta   90.00
_cell.angle_gamma   90.00
#
_symmetry.space_group_name_H-M   'P 1'
#
loop_
_entity.id
_entity.type
_entity.pdbx_description
1 polymer ?
#
loop_
_entity_poly.entity_id
_entity_poly.type
_entity_poly.pdbx_seq_one_letter_code
_entity_poly.pdbx_strand_id
1 'polypeptide(L)'
;MKATNWLLVGILSAAPAFAQWENVKQPNMPRTADGKPNLSAPAPRGQDGKPDLSGMWWMPNRGPANTGIPPKYLNNIASDLKPEEVPLQPWAAALFKKRGVDDLSKDFPYTKCLPTGPMIGSFPAPWKVIQSPGLVAILYENSMTYRQIFTDGRVLSKDPDPTFMGYSIGHWEGDTFVVETSGYNDKTWLDFSGHPHTDALKMTERFRRRDFGHMEIQVTFDDPKAYTKPWTVTIVPELYRGGDLLESVCTENEKDLQHVSGK
;
A
#
# COMPACT_ATOMS: atom_id res chain seq x y z
N MET A 1 -12.92 71.39 6.13
CA MET A 1 -11.78 70.49 5.95
C MET A 1 -12.25 69.10 6.24
N LYS A 2 -12.43 68.24 5.22
CA LYS A 2 -12.85 66.84 5.37
C LYS A 2 -11.60 65.94 5.24
N ALA A 3 -11.24 65.23 6.30
CA ALA A 3 -10.16 64.30 6.31
C ALA A 3 -10.64 62.97 5.69
N THR A 4 -9.99 62.54 4.59
CA THR A 4 -10.26 61.30 3.92
C THR A 4 -9.30 60.24 4.48
N ASN A 5 -9.85 59.29 5.26
CA ASN A 5 -9.08 58.13 5.76
C ASN A 5 -8.90 57.12 4.63
N TRP A 6 -7.68 56.88 4.22
CA TRP A 6 -7.28 55.78 3.35
C TRP A 6 -7.03 54.53 4.19
N LEU A 7 -7.93 53.55 4.08
CA LEU A 7 -7.70 52.20 4.60
C LEU A 7 -6.75 51.47 3.65
N LEU A 8 -5.52 51.27 4.08
CA LEU A 8 -4.58 50.33 3.44
C LEU A 8 -5.03 48.90 3.75
N VAL A 9 -5.66 48.25 2.78
CA VAL A 9 -5.88 46.79 2.80
C VAL A 9 -4.59 46.12 2.42
N GLY A 10 -3.87 45.62 3.43
CA GLY A 10 -2.71 44.74 3.21
C GLY A 10 -3.14 43.42 2.64
N ILE A 11 -2.85 43.17 1.36
CA ILE A 11 -2.97 41.84 0.76
C ILE A 11 -1.83 40.98 1.35
N LEU A 12 -2.16 40.15 2.36
CA LEU A 12 -1.29 39.06 2.75
C LEU A 12 -1.27 38.07 1.59
N SER A 13 -0.23 38.11 0.77
CA SER A 13 0.10 37.02 -0.15
C SER A 13 0.48 35.82 0.70
N ALA A 14 -0.45 34.85 0.83
CA ALA A 14 -0.11 33.55 1.35
C ALA A 14 0.90 32.91 0.38
N ALA A 15 2.19 32.96 0.74
CA ALA A 15 3.18 32.13 0.06
C ALA A 15 2.73 30.67 0.19
N PRO A 16 2.69 29.89 -0.90
CA PRO A 16 2.42 28.47 -0.79
C PRO A 16 3.43 27.86 0.16
N ALA A 17 2.96 27.26 1.25
CA ALA A 17 3.80 26.44 2.13
C ALA A 17 4.21 25.20 1.32
N PHE A 18 5.39 25.26 0.69
CA PHE A 18 5.97 24.08 0.05
C PHE A 18 6.30 23.07 1.15
N ALA A 19 5.84 21.83 0.98
CA ALA A 19 6.26 20.75 1.85
C ALA A 19 7.80 20.68 1.84
N GLN A 20 8.41 20.60 3.02
CA GLN A 20 9.87 20.76 3.18
C GLN A 20 10.73 19.76 2.36
N TRP A 21 10.08 18.76 1.73
CA TRP A 21 10.71 17.71 0.93
C TRP A 21 10.40 17.78 -0.57
N GLU A 22 9.62 18.75 -1.06
CA GLU A 22 9.26 18.87 -2.50
C GLU A 22 10.46 18.98 -3.44
N ASN A 23 11.58 19.48 -2.95
CA ASN A 23 12.79 19.70 -3.73
C ASN A 23 13.89 18.65 -3.50
N VAL A 24 13.61 17.56 -2.80
CA VAL A 24 14.57 16.46 -2.65
C VAL A 24 14.80 15.82 -4.00
N LYS A 25 15.98 16.11 -4.58
CA LYS A 25 16.41 15.46 -5.81
C LYS A 25 16.67 13.99 -5.50
N GLN A 26 15.87 13.11 -6.08
CA GLN A 26 16.17 11.69 -6.01
C GLN A 26 17.51 11.45 -6.76
N PRO A 27 18.53 10.90 -6.06
CA PRO A 27 19.80 10.60 -6.71
C PRO A 27 19.56 9.61 -7.86
N ASN A 28 20.32 9.79 -8.95
CA ASN A 28 20.30 8.91 -10.13
C ASN A 28 18.98 8.87 -10.90
N MET A 29 18.08 9.84 -10.74
CA MET A 29 16.85 9.95 -11.53
C MET A 29 17.21 10.16 -13.00
N PRO A 30 16.91 9.19 -13.91
CA PRO A 30 17.07 9.38 -15.35
C PRO A 30 16.26 10.57 -15.85
N ARG A 31 16.77 11.29 -16.84
CA ARG A 31 16.10 12.45 -17.42
C ARG A 31 15.97 12.30 -18.93
N THR A 32 14.90 12.85 -19.45
CA THR A 32 14.67 13.03 -20.88
C THR A 32 15.52 14.19 -21.40
N ALA A 33 15.60 14.35 -22.71
CA ALA A 33 16.39 15.43 -23.34
C ALA A 33 15.92 16.84 -22.92
N ASP A 34 14.65 17.02 -22.57
CA ASP A 34 14.08 18.26 -22.04
C ASP A 34 14.21 18.39 -20.51
N GLY A 35 15.01 17.51 -19.85
CA GLY A 35 15.35 17.58 -18.43
C GLY A 35 14.29 17.03 -17.47
N LYS A 36 13.17 16.51 -17.96
CA LYS A 36 12.12 15.91 -17.10
C LYS A 36 12.53 14.51 -16.62
N PRO A 37 11.99 14.04 -15.49
CA PRO A 37 12.16 12.65 -15.05
C PRO A 37 11.74 11.65 -16.13
N ASN A 38 12.62 10.70 -16.46
CA ASN A 38 12.32 9.60 -17.38
C ASN A 38 11.98 8.34 -16.60
N LEU A 39 10.72 8.17 -16.27
CA LEU A 39 10.23 7.01 -15.52
C LEU A 39 10.21 5.71 -16.34
N SER A 40 10.21 5.83 -17.67
CA SER A 40 10.27 4.67 -18.61
C SER A 40 11.70 4.25 -18.94
N ALA A 41 12.72 4.84 -18.30
CA ALA A 41 14.09 4.37 -18.45
C ALA A 41 14.22 2.92 -17.94
N PRO A 42 15.22 2.15 -18.40
CA PRO A 42 15.42 0.78 -17.91
C PRO A 42 15.46 0.69 -16.38
N ALA A 43 14.91 -0.39 -15.84
CA ALA A 43 14.95 -0.66 -14.42
C ALA A 43 16.41 -0.71 -13.91
N PRO A 44 16.73 -0.04 -12.80
CA PRO A 44 18.06 -0.11 -12.21
C PRO A 44 18.33 -1.53 -11.72
N ARG A 45 19.62 -1.89 -11.66
CA ARG A 45 20.06 -3.20 -11.15
C ARG A 45 21.02 -3.03 -9.99
N GLY A 46 20.91 -3.94 -9.03
CA GLY A 46 21.85 -4.07 -7.93
C GLY A 46 23.20 -4.64 -8.38
N GLN A 47 24.14 -4.72 -7.46
CA GLN A 47 25.48 -5.30 -7.72
C GLN A 47 25.43 -6.79 -8.07
N ASP A 48 24.39 -7.50 -7.64
CA ASP A 48 24.10 -8.90 -7.96
C ASP A 48 23.48 -9.11 -9.35
N GLY A 49 23.30 -8.03 -10.11
CA GLY A 49 22.67 -8.03 -11.43
C GLY A 49 21.14 -8.18 -11.41
N LYS A 50 20.53 -8.34 -10.24
CA LYS A 50 19.06 -8.39 -10.09
C LYS A 50 18.46 -7.00 -10.17
N PRO A 51 17.18 -6.85 -10.55
CA PRO A 51 16.51 -5.58 -10.47
C PRO A 51 16.59 -5.00 -9.06
N ASP A 52 16.94 -3.71 -8.95
CA ASP A 52 16.87 -3.00 -7.69
C ASP A 52 15.42 -2.54 -7.44
N LEU A 53 14.77 -3.11 -6.42
CA LEU A 53 13.41 -2.76 -6.03
C LEU A 53 13.36 -1.57 -5.08
N SER A 54 14.52 -1.09 -4.60
CA SER A 54 14.61 0.01 -3.64
C SER A 54 13.97 1.28 -4.19
N GLY A 55 13.42 2.07 -3.29
CA GLY A 55 12.78 3.34 -3.61
C GLY A 55 11.48 3.55 -2.86
N MET A 56 10.90 4.72 -3.08
CA MET A 56 9.57 5.07 -2.61
C MET A 56 8.55 4.70 -3.66
N TRP A 57 7.52 3.98 -3.24
CA TRP A 57 6.46 3.50 -4.11
C TRP A 57 5.09 3.91 -3.56
N TRP A 58 4.11 4.01 -4.43
CA TRP A 58 2.73 4.28 -4.04
C TRP A 58 1.75 3.76 -5.10
N MET A 59 0.52 3.56 -4.71
CA MET A 59 -0.55 3.31 -5.65
C MET A 59 -1.11 4.65 -6.13
N PRO A 60 -0.92 5.02 -7.41
CA PRO A 60 -1.45 6.27 -7.91
C PRO A 60 -2.98 6.27 -7.80
N ASN A 61 -3.52 7.40 -7.35
CA ASN A 61 -4.97 7.58 -7.36
C ASN A 61 -5.45 7.67 -8.81
N ARG A 62 -6.00 6.59 -9.33
CA ARG A 62 -6.54 6.53 -10.69
C ARG A 62 -8.00 6.97 -10.77
N GLY A 63 -8.59 7.44 -9.69
CA GLY A 63 -9.87 8.14 -9.71
C GLY A 63 -9.72 9.50 -10.40
N PRO A 64 -10.79 10.06 -10.99
CA PRO A 64 -10.75 11.41 -11.52
C PRO A 64 -10.32 12.39 -10.43
N ALA A 65 -9.35 13.26 -10.72
CA ALA A 65 -8.85 14.24 -9.77
C ALA A 65 -10.04 15.05 -9.19
N ASN A 66 -10.08 15.18 -7.86
CA ASN A 66 -11.08 15.95 -7.12
C ASN A 66 -12.53 15.42 -7.15
N THR A 67 -12.77 14.17 -7.50
CA THR A 67 -14.14 13.60 -7.51
C THR A 67 -14.55 12.99 -6.17
N GLY A 68 -13.63 12.89 -5.19
CA GLY A 68 -13.87 12.19 -3.93
C GLY A 68 -14.01 10.66 -4.09
N ILE A 69 -13.78 10.14 -5.29
CA ILE A 69 -13.81 8.69 -5.55
C ILE A 69 -12.49 8.10 -5.04
N PRO A 70 -12.54 7.16 -4.11
CA PRO A 70 -11.35 6.51 -3.58
C PRO A 70 -10.55 5.79 -4.67
N PRO A 71 -9.25 5.57 -4.46
CA PRO A 71 -8.43 4.77 -5.36
C PRO A 71 -9.05 3.39 -5.61
N LYS A 72 -8.97 2.95 -6.87
CA LYS A 72 -9.60 1.72 -7.35
C LYS A 72 -9.35 0.51 -6.43
N TYR A 73 -8.08 0.26 -6.09
CA TYR A 73 -7.69 -0.90 -5.28
C TYR A 73 -7.83 -0.70 -3.77
N LEU A 74 -7.91 0.54 -3.30
CA LEU A 74 -8.19 0.82 -1.89
C LEU A 74 -9.56 0.27 -1.50
N ASN A 75 -10.55 0.53 -2.32
CA ASN A 75 -11.90 0.05 -2.06
C ASN A 75 -12.03 -1.44 -2.32
N ASN A 76 -11.48 -1.93 -3.43
CA ASN A 76 -11.66 -3.31 -3.86
C ASN A 76 -10.43 -3.79 -4.63
N ILE A 77 -9.62 -4.63 -4.01
CA ILE A 77 -8.43 -5.22 -4.68
C ILE A 77 -8.81 -6.08 -5.87
N ALA A 78 -10.04 -6.61 -5.90
CA ALA A 78 -10.58 -7.42 -6.99
C ALA A 78 -11.32 -6.59 -8.05
N SER A 79 -11.14 -5.27 -8.08
CA SER A 79 -11.87 -4.37 -8.99
C SER A 79 -11.63 -4.63 -10.50
N ASP A 80 -10.59 -5.38 -10.85
CA ASP A 80 -10.30 -5.82 -12.22
C ASP A 80 -10.84 -7.22 -12.55
N LEU A 81 -11.39 -7.90 -11.53
CA LEU A 81 -11.99 -9.22 -11.67
C LEU A 81 -13.51 -9.11 -11.76
N LYS A 82 -14.13 -10.09 -12.39
CA LYS A 82 -15.57 -10.27 -12.29
C LYS A 82 -15.91 -10.88 -10.93
N PRO A 83 -17.11 -10.64 -10.38
CA PRO A 83 -17.49 -11.17 -9.06
C PRO A 83 -17.32 -12.69 -8.94
N GLU A 84 -17.56 -13.46 -10.00
CA GLU A 84 -17.40 -14.91 -10.05
C GLU A 84 -15.95 -15.39 -10.08
N GLU A 85 -15.01 -14.49 -10.34
CA GLU A 85 -13.56 -14.78 -10.33
C GLU A 85 -12.97 -14.69 -8.91
N VAL A 86 -13.73 -14.11 -7.95
CA VAL A 86 -13.39 -14.14 -6.52
C VAL A 86 -14.13 -15.30 -5.86
N PRO A 87 -13.45 -16.41 -5.62
CA PRO A 87 -14.11 -17.69 -5.27
C PRO A 87 -14.40 -17.82 -3.77
N LEU A 88 -15.20 -16.90 -3.22
CA LEU A 88 -15.54 -16.86 -1.80
C LEU A 88 -16.26 -18.14 -1.33
N GLN A 89 -15.91 -18.65 -0.15
CA GLN A 89 -16.71 -19.63 0.57
C GLN A 89 -18.08 -19.00 0.97
N PRO A 90 -19.15 -19.78 1.16
CA PRO A 90 -20.49 -19.25 1.46
C PRO A 90 -20.53 -18.26 2.64
N TRP A 91 -19.84 -18.58 3.74
CA TRP A 91 -19.78 -17.70 4.90
C TRP A 91 -19.01 -16.40 4.60
N ALA A 92 -17.92 -16.52 3.85
CA ALA A 92 -17.08 -15.38 3.45
C ALA A 92 -17.83 -14.43 2.50
N ALA A 93 -18.62 -14.99 1.57
CA ALA A 93 -19.52 -14.23 0.69
C ALA A 93 -20.61 -13.50 1.49
N ALA A 94 -21.22 -14.16 2.47
CA ALA A 94 -22.21 -13.54 3.35
C ALA A 94 -21.59 -12.39 4.17
N LEU A 95 -20.40 -12.59 4.72
CA LEU A 95 -19.67 -11.57 5.47
C LEU A 95 -19.25 -10.39 4.59
N PHE A 96 -18.72 -10.66 3.40
CA PHE A 96 -18.35 -9.63 2.42
C PHE A 96 -19.57 -8.76 2.04
N LYS A 97 -20.70 -9.42 1.74
CA LYS A 97 -21.96 -8.71 1.45
C LYS A 97 -22.43 -7.85 2.63
N LYS A 98 -22.36 -8.39 3.86
CA LYS A 98 -22.72 -7.65 5.09
C LYS A 98 -21.85 -6.40 5.25
N ARG A 99 -20.53 -6.52 5.10
CA ARG A 99 -19.58 -5.41 5.20
C ARG A 99 -19.81 -4.32 4.15
N GLY A 100 -20.28 -4.67 2.96
CA GLY A 100 -20.61 -3.72 1.89
C GLY A 100 -21.94 -2.97 2.08
N VAL A 101 -22.83 -3.43 2.97
CA VAL A 101 -24.14 -2.82 3.25
C VAL A 101 -24.14 -2.05 4.56
N ASP A 102 -23.46 -2.58 5.56
CA ASP A 102 -23.34 -1.95 6.88
C ASP A 102 -22.35 -0.79 6.85
N ASP A 103 -22.45 0.08 7.86
CA ASP A 103 -21.50 1.17 8.04
C ASP A 103 -20.08 0.59 8.27
N LEU A 104 -19.26 0.63 7.21
CA LEU A 104 -17.89 0.12 7.22
C LEU A 104 -17.04 0.68 8.36
N SER A 105 -17.37 1.90 8.82
CA SER A 105 -16.60 2.58 9.87
C SER A 105 -16.55 1.81 11.18
N LYS A 106 -17.59 1.06 11.53
CA LYS A 106 -17.70 0.39 12.84
C LYS A 106 -16.82 -0.85 12.98
N ASP A 107 -16.70 -1.64 11.92
CA ASP A 107 -15.99 -2.93 11.95
C ASP A 107 -14.68 -2.92 11.19
N PHE A 108 -14.37 -1.85 10.49
CA PHE A 108 -13.12 -1.75 9.76
C PHE A 108 -11.92 -1.70 10.71
N PRO A 109 -10.92 -2.57 10.57
CA PRO A 109 -9.81 -2.68 11.54
C PRO A 109 -9.07 -1.38 11.78
N TYR A 110 -8.88 -0.56 10.75
CA TYR A 110 -8.18 0.73 10.86
C TYR A 110 -8.90 1.74 11.77
N THR A 111 -10.23 1.68 11.89
CA THR A 111 -10.97 2.53 12.83
C THR A 111 -10.65 2.21 14.30
N LYS A 112 -10.07 1.03 14.54
CA LYS A 112 -9.56 0.59 15.85
C LYS A 112 -8.04 0.71 15.95
N CYS A 113 -7.42 1.50 15.06
CA CYS A 113 -5.97 1.67 14.95
C CYS A 113 -5.19 0.35 14.77
N LEU A 114 -5.84 -0.68 14.24
CA LEU A 114 -5.15 -1.88 13.79
C LEU A 114 -4.49 -1.65 12.42
N PRO A 115 -3.42 -2.35 12.09
CA PRO A 115 -2.87 -2.33 10.75
C PRO A 115 -3.93 -2.66 9.70
N THR A 116 -3.82 -2.06 8.52
CA THR A 116 -4.80 -2.21 7.43
C THR A 116 -4.80 -3.61 6.81
N GLY A 117 -3.84 -4.46 7.15
CA GLY A 117 -3.78 -5.84 6.72
C GLY A 117 -2.73 -6.14 5.65
N PRO A 118 -2.73 -7.38 5.12
CA PRO A 118 -1.66 -7.86 4.25
C PRO A 118 -1.55 -7.09 2.92
N MET A 119 -2.63 -6.47 2.46
CA MET A 119 -2.63 -5.68 1.22
C MET A 119 -2.37 -4.18 1.44
N ILE A 120 -1.70 -3.81 2.52
CA ILE A 120 -1.37 -2.41 2.84
C ILE A 120 -0.65 -1.68 1.71
N GLY A 121 0.15 -2.36 0.90
CA GLY A 121 0.82 -1.79 -0.28
C GLY A 121 -0.14 -1.38 -1.41
N SER A 122 -1.40 -1.80 -1.40
CA SER A 122 -2.42 -1.33 -2.35
C SER A 122 -3.06 0.00 -1.96
N PHE A 123 -2.77 0.50 -0.77
CA PHE A 123 -3.26 1.78 -0.26
C PHE A 123 -2.50 2.96 -0.91
N PRO A 124 -3.11 4.13 -1.00
CA PRO A 124 -2.50 5.28 -1.67
C PRO A 124 -1.34 5.92 -0.88
N ALA A 125 -1.19 5.60 0.41
CA ALA A 125 -0.05 6.06 1.19
C ALA A 125 1.25 5.45 0.67
N PRO A 126 2.36 6.21 0.63
CA PRO A 126 3.62 5.73 0.12
C PRO A 126 4.24 4.66 1.03
N TRP A 127 5.08 3.84 0.43
CA TRP A 127 5.88 2.85 1.12
C TRP A 127 7.28 2.78 0.52
N LYS A 128 8.25 2.40 1.34
CA LYS A 128 9.68 2.42 0.99
C LYS A 128 10.24 1.00 1.00
N VAL A 129 10.84 0.60 -0.11
CA VAL A 129 11.61 -0.64 -0.20
C VAL A 129 13.07 -0.35 0.07
N ILE A 130 13.66 -1.13 0.96
CA ILE A 130 15.09 -1.17 1.25
C ILE A 130 15.56 -2.59 0.96
N GLN A 131 16.39 -2.72 -0.07
CA GLN A 131 16.95 -4.00 -0.49
C GLN A 131 18.39 -4.10 0.01
N SER A 132 18.68 -5.16 0.75
CA SER A 132 20.01 -5.45 1.27
C SER A 132 20.31 -6.95 1.16
N PRO A 133 21.58 -7.38 1.25
CA PRO A 133 21.90 -8.80 1.29
C PRO A 133 21.16 -9.52 2.43
N GLY A 134 20.45 -10.60 2.09
CA GLY A 134 19.71 -11.41 3.05
C GLY A 134 18.36 -10.85 3.52
N LEU A 135 18.01 -9.60 3.17
CA LEU A 135 16.78 -8.97 3.65
C LEU A 135 16.27 -7.91 2.68
N VAL A 136 14.98 -7.96 2.36
CA VAL A 136 14.23 -6.83 1.81
C VAL A 136 13.27 -6.35 2.88
N ALA A 137 13.39 -5.08 3.27
CA ALA A 137 12.47 -4.43 4.20
C ALA A 137 11.51 -3.50 3.44
N ILE A 138 10.24 -3.56 3.77
CA ILE A 138 9.23 -2.62 3.28
C ILE A 138 8.69 -1.85 4.48
N LEU A 139 8.83 -0.53 4.44
CA LEU A 139 8.31 0.40 5.44
C LEU A 139 7.06 1.05 4.86
N TYR A 140 5.95 1.01 5.57
CA TYR A 140 4.68 1.59 5.16
C TYR A 140 4.36 2.83 6.00
N GLU A 141 4.04 3.95 5.33
CA GLU A 141 3.57 5.14 6.02
C GLU A 141 2.23 4.85 6.71
N ASN A 142 1.33 4.19 5.99
CA ASN A 142 0.05 3.79 6.57
C ASN A 142 0.28 2.83 7.75
N SER A 143 -0.34 3.16 8.90
CA SER A 143 -0.24 2.40 10.15
C SER A 143 1.18 2.26 10.72
N MET A 144 2.17 3.03 10.24
CA MET A 144 3.57 2.96 10.68
C MET A 144 4.09 1.53 10.81
N THR A 145 3.72 0.67 9.90
CA THR A 145 4.08 -0.74 9.96
C THR A 145 5.22 -1.07 9.00
N TYR A 146 5.78 -2.24 9.17
CA TYR A 146 6.87 -2.71 8.33
C TYR A 146 6.71 -4.20 8.01
N ARG A 147 7.42 -4.64 6.99
CA ARG A 147 7.51 -6.04 6.60
C ARG A 147 8.96 -6.40 6.35
N GLN A 148 9.39 -7.53 6.87
CA GLN A 148 10.70 -8.11 6.64
C GLN A 148 10.53 -9.34 5.73
N ILE A 149 11.25 -9.34 4.62
CA ILE A 149 11.25 -10.44 3.65
C ILE A 149 12.67 -11.00 3.65
N PHE A 150 12.85 -12.17 4.22
CA PHE A 150 14.17 -12.76 4.36
C PHE A 150 14.58 -13.49 3.07
N THR A 151 15.80 -13.23 2.61
CA THR A 151 16.36 -13.80 1.38
C THR A 151 17.64 -14.62 1.66
N ASP A 152 17.79 -15.04 2.90
CA ASP A 152 18.96 -15.79 3.40
C ASP A 152 18.81 -17.32 3.30
N GLY A 153 17.78 -17.81 2.60
CA GLY A 153 17.54 -19.24 2.39
C GLY A 153 16.77 -19.93 3.51
N ARG A 154 16.31 -19.18 4.51
CA ARG A 154 15.43 -19.76 5.53
C ARG A 154 14.10 -20.20 4.94
N VAL A 155 13.39 -21.07 5.66
CA VAL A 155 12.04 -21.54 5.31
C VAL A 155 11.02 -20.95 6.26
N LEU A 156 9.77 -20.82 5.81
CA LEU A 156 8.66 -20.42 6.67
C LEU A 156 8.40 -21.49 7.74
N SER A 157 8.11 -21.03 8.97
CA SER A 157 7.67 -21.93 10.03
C SER A 157 6.34 -22.59 9.64
N LYS A 158 6.17 -23.85 10.04
CA LYS A 158 4.89 -24.56 9.85
C LYS A 158 3.81 -24.09 10.82
N ASP A 159 4.20 -23.57 11.97
CA ASP A 159 3.32 -23.12 13.07
C ASP A 159 3.91 -21.83 13.68
N PRO A 160 3.79 -20.70 12.97
CA PRO A 160 4.26 -19.41 13.48
C PRO A 160 3.23 -18.77 14.40
N ASP A 161 3.69 -17.98 15.37
CA ASP A 161 2.80 -17.09 16.12
C ASP A 161 2.11 -16.10 15.16
N PRO A 162 0.77 -16.01 15.16
CA PRO A 162 0.04 -15.18 14.17
C PRO A 162 0.34 -13.68 14.34
N THR A 163 0.66 -13.00 13.24
CA THR A 163 0.93 -11.55 13.20
C THR A 163 0.04 -10.85 12.16
N PHE A 164 0.01 -9.52 12.18
CA PHE A 164 -0.75 -8.74 11.20
C PHE A 164 -0.18 -8.82 9.78
N MET A 165 1.15 -8.87 9.66
CA MET A 165 1.85 -8.84 8.37
C MET A 165 2.41 -10.20 7.95
N GLY A 166 2.21 -11.24 8.78
CA GLY A 166 2.76 -12.57 8.54
C GLY A 166 4.29 -12.60 8.61
N TYR A 167 4.85 -13.73 8.20
CA TYR A 167 6.28 -13.95 8.04
C TYR A 167 6.58 -14.21 6.57
N SER A 168 7.58 -13.52 6.04
CA SER A 168 7.88 -13.55 4.62
C SER A 168 9.28 -14.03 4.33
N ILE A 169 9.40 -14.87 3.32
CA ILE A 169 10.66 -15.23 2.67
C ILE A 169 10.60 -14.84 1.21
N GLY A 170 11.76 -14.60 0.60
CA GLY A 170 11.81 -14.21 -0.80
C GLY A 170 13.01 -14.81 -1.53
N HIS A 171 12.83 -15.01 -2.84
CA HIS A 171 13.89 -15.47 -3.74
C HIS A 171 13.69 -14.88 -5.13
N TRP A 172 14.73 -14.93 -5.95
CA TRP A 172 14.69 -14.42 -7.30
C TRP A 172 14.46 -15.55 -8.33
N GLU A 173 13.46 -15.35 -9.19
CA GLU A 173 13.23 -16.11 -10.41
C GLU A 173 13.50 -15.22 -11.62
N GLY A 174 14.71 -15.28 -12.18
CA GLY A 174 15.12 -14.32 -13.21
C GLY A 174 15.09 -12.88 -12.68
N ASP A 175 14.26 -12.04 -13.30
CA ASP A 175 14.03 -10.64 -12.94
C ASP A 175 12.77 -10.42 -12.05
N THR A 176 12.17 -11.51 -11.59
CA THR A 176 11.00 -11.47 -10.69
C THR A 176 11.41 -11.85 -9.28
N PHE A 177 11.12 -11.00 -8.32
CA PHE A 177 11.28 -11.30 -6.90
C PHE A 177 10.00 -11.95 -6.38
N VAL A 178 10.09 -13.20 -5.99
CA VAL A 178 8.96 -13.99 -5.47
C VAL A 178 9.01 -13.98 -3.96
N VAL A 179 7.88 -13.67 -3.36
CA VAL A 179 7.72 -13.59 -1.90
C VAL A 179 6.59 -14.52 -1.47
N GLU A 180 6.88 -15.37 -0.52
CA GLU A 180 5.90 -16.23 0.13
C GLU A 180 5.70 -15.78 1.56
N THR A 181 4.43 -15.66 1.98
CA THR A 181 4.06 -15.19 3.32
C THR A 181 2.98 -16.08 3.92
N SER A 182 3.13 -16.39 5.20
CA SER A 182 2.15 -17.11 6.01
C SER A 182 2.20 -16.63 7.47
N GLY A 183 1.32 -17.15 8.35
CA GLY A 183 1.29 -16.78 9.76
C GLY A 183 0.57 -15.45 10.00
N TYR A 184 -0.47 -15.18 9.23
CA TYR A 184 -1.37 -14.06 9.47
C TYR A 184 -2.32 -14.35 10.64
N ASN A 185 -2.71 -13.28 11.37
CA ASN A 185 -3.90 -13.34 12.21
C ASN A 185 -5.15 -13.03 11.36
N ASP A 186 -6.34 -13.24 11.93
CA ASP A 186 -7.65 -13.02 11.27
C ASP A 186 -8.27 -11.64 11.59
N LYS A 187 -7.47 -10.69 12.10
CA LYS A 187 -7.97 -9.43 12.66
C LYS A 187 -8.07 -8.30 11.64
N THR A 188 -7.75 -8.55 10.38
CA THR A 188 -7.73 -7.54 9.32
C THR A 188 -8.58 -7.96 8.12
N TRP A 189 -8.68 -7.05 7.15
CA TRP A 189 -9.36 -7.29 5.87
C TRP A 189 -8.33 -7.16 4.74
N LEU A 190 -8.64 -7.72 3.57
CA LEU A 190 -7.76 -7.53 2.41
C LEU A 190 -7.93 -6.13 1.79
N ASP A 191 -9.13 -5.51 1.92
CA ASP A 191 -9.45 -4.20 1.36
C ASP A 191 -10.61 -3.52 2.10
N PHE A 192 -10.97 -2.30 1.69
CA PHE A 192 -12.09 -1.55 2.27
C PHE A 192 -13.47 -2.12 1.88
N SER A 193 -13.56 -2.89 0.80
CA SER A 193 -14.81 -3.60 0.47
C SER A 193 -15.10 -4.75 1.45
N GLY A 194 -14.11 -5.13 2.26
CA GLY A 194 -14.30 -6.12 3.31
C GLY A 194 -14.03 -7.55 2.90
N HIS A 195 -13.20 -7.79 1.87
CA HIS A 195 -12.77 -9.15 1.54
C HIS A 195 -12.11 -9.79 2.77
N PRO A 196 -12.67 -10.89 3.28
CA PRO A 196 -12.17 -11.54 4.49
C PRO A 196 -10.95 -12.39 4.17
N HIS A 197 -10.13 -12.60 5.19
CA HIS A 197 -9.17 -13.69 5.25
C HIS A 197 -9.17 -14.32 6.63
N THR A 198 -8.50 -15.44 6.76
CA THR A 198 -8.34 -16.17 8.02
C THR A 198 -6.86 -16.33 8.37
N ASP A 199 -6.58 -16.98 9.49
CA ASP A 199 -5.24 -17.42 9.90
C ASP A 199 -4.61 -18.45 8.95
N ALA A 200 -5.44 -19.08 8.08
CA ALA A 200 -4.96 -20.02 7.06
C ALA A 200 -4.40 -19.33 5.79
N LEU A 201 -4.51 -18.01 5.70
CA LEU A 201 -4.05 -17.25 4.54
C LEU A 201 -2.56 -17.49 4.27
N LYS A 202 -2.26 -17.85 3.03
CA LYS A 202 -0.93 -17.79 2.43
C LYS A 202 -0.98 -16.84 1.25
N MET A 203 0.04 -16.03 1.11
CA MET A 203 0.19 -15.13 -0.04
C MET A 203 1.46 -15.45 -0.79
N THR A 204 1.35 -15.44 -2.12
CA THR A 204 2.50 -15.44 -3.01
C THR A 204 2.47 -14.14 -3.81
N GLU A 205 3.54 -13.37 -3.72
CA GLU A 205 3.66 -12.11 -4.44
C GLU A 205 4.84 -12.16 -5.40
N ARG A 206 4.64 -11.67 -6.61
CA ARG A 206 5.64 -11.66 -7.68
C ARG A 206 5.90 -10.21 -8.08
N PHE A 207 7.00 -9.65 -7.57
CA PHE A 207 7.40 -8.27 -7.83
C PHE A 207 8.25 -8.23 -9.10
N ARG A 208 7.83 -7.41 -10.05
CA ARG A 208 8.57 -7.15 -11.28
C ARG A 208 8.70 -5.64 -11.48
N ARG A 209 9.92 -5.12 -11.36
CA ARG A 209 10.20 -3.74 -11.74
C ARG A 209 10.34 -3.67 -13.26
N ARG A 210 9.30 -3.12 -13.94
CA ARG A 210 9.22 -3.10 -15.40
C ARG A 210 10.18 -2.10 -16.02
N ASP A 211 10.31 -0.96 -15.37
CA ASP A 211 11.18 0.16 -15.75
C ASP A 211 11.56 0.97 -14.51
N PHE A 212 12.16 2.15 -14.68
CA PHE A 212 12.61 2.97 -13.57
C PHE A 212 11.48 3.35 -12.62
N GLY A 213 10.33 3.72 -13.15
CA GLY A 213 9.21 4.30 -12.41
C GLY A 213 8.04 3.38 -12.14
N HIS A 214 8.01 2.15 -12.67
CA HIS A 214 6.84 1.30 -12.58
C HIS A 214 7.19 -0.11 -12.11
N MET A 215 6.41 -0.58 -11.16
CA MET A 215 6.45 -1.94 -10.64
C MET A 215 5.12 -2.65 -10.94
N GLU A 216 5.16 -3.92 -11.20
CA GLU A 216 4.01 -4.80 -11.27
C GLU A 216 4.12 -5.82 -10.15
N ILE A 217 3.05 -5.99 -9.37
CA ILE A 217 3.01 -6.98 -8.30
C ILE A 217 1.79 -7.85 -8.53
N GLN A 218 2.03 -9.10 -8.89
CA GLN A 218 0.99 -10.11 -8.94
C GLN A 218 0.87 -10.76 -7.57
N VAL A 219 -0.33 -10.76 -6.99
CA VAL A 219 -0.61 -11.27 -5.65
C VAL A 219 -1.60 -12.41 -5.75
N THR A 220 -1.22 -13.59 -5.30
CA THR A 220 -2.07 -14.77 -5.19
C THR A 220 -2.43 -15.00 -3.73
N PHE A 221 -3.72 -15.10 -3.46
CA PHE A 221 -4.29 -15.44 -2.15
C PHE A 221 -4.69 -16.91 -2.14
N ASP A 222 -4.19 -17.66 -1.18
CA ASP A 222 -4.55 -19.04 -0.91
C ASP A 222 -5.01 -19.15 0.55
N ASP A 223 -6.31 -19.12 0.76
CA ASP A 223 -6.94 -19.26 2.07
C ASP A 223 -8.13 -20.24 1.94
N PRO A 224 -7.91 -21.53 2.15
CA PRO A 224 -8.94 -22.55 1.92
C PRO A 224 -10.12 -22.45 2.89
N LYS A 225 -9.99 -21.71 4.00
CA LYS A 225 -11.10 -21.43 4.90
C LYS A 225 -12.02 -20.34 4.35
N ALA A 226 -11.46 -19.33 3.63
CA ALA A 226 -12.22 -18.18 3.12
C ALA A 226 -12.59 -18.32 1.63
N TYR A 227 -11.80 -19.03 0.84
CA TYR A 227 -11.95 -19.17 -0.60
C TYR A 227 -11.98 -20.63 -1.02
N THR A 228 -12.72 -20.94 -2.09
CA THR A 228 -12.83 -22.32 -2.61
C THR A 228 -11.64 -22.77 -3.45
N LYS A 229 -10.84 -21.81 -3.91
CA LYS A 229 -9.56 -22.01 -4.64
C LYS A 229 -8.71 -20.75 -4.51
N PRO A 230 -7.38 -20.82 -4.76
CA PRO A 230 -6.56 -19.64 -4.88
C PRO A 230 -7.05 -18.69 -5.98
N TRP A 231 -6.85 -17.39 -5.77
CA TRP A 231 -7.17 -16.34 -6.74
C TRP A 231 -6.10 -15.26 -6.76
N THR A 232 -6.02 -14.53 -7.85
CA THR A 232 -4.87 -13.65 -8.11
C THR A 232 -5.35 -12.27 -8.58
N VAL A 233 -4.67 -11.23 -8.09
CA VAL A 233 -4.82 -9.85 -8.55
C VAL A 233 -3.46 -9.30 -9.00
N THR A 234 -3.48 -8.24 -9.80
CA THR A 234 -2.26 -7.53 -10.19
C THR A 234 -2.42 -6.05 -9.84
N ILE A 235 -1.48 -5.52 -9.07
CA ILE A 235 -1.39 -4.09 -8.77
C ILE A 235 -0.17 -3.50 -9.45
N VAL A 236 -0.22 -2.21 -9.81
CA VAL A 236 0.84 -1.52 -10.55
C VAL A 236 1.23 -0.25 -9.79
N PRO A 237 2.07 -0.36 -8.78
CA PRO A 237 2.64 0.80 -8.10
C PRO A 237 3.54 1.62 -9.02
N GLU A 238 3.59 2.92 -8.73
CA GLU A 238 4.50 3.87 -9.39
C GLU A 238 5.51 4.43 -8.40
N LEU A 239 6.64 4.90 -8.92
CA LEU A 239 7.66 5.55 -8.10
C LEU A 239 7.10 6.84 -7.51
N TYR A 240 7.06 6.93 -6.18
CA TYR A 240 6.63 8.12 -5.46
C TYR A 240 7.72 9.20 -5.49
N ARG A 241 7.34 10.41 -5.90
CA ARG A 241 8.27 11.55 -6.05
C ARG A 241 7.95 12.71 -5.12
N GLY A 242 6.97 12.53 -4.24
CA GLY A 242 6.46 13.60 -3.38
C GLY A 242 7.24 13.83 -2.09
N GLY A 243 8.32 13.10 -1.85
CA GLY A 243 9.10 13.27 -0.61
C GLY A 243 9.58 11.95 -0.03
N ASP A 244 9.61 11.84 1.29
CA ASP A 244 9.94 10.62 2.04
C ASP A 244 8.72 10.19 2.88
N LEU A 245 8.85 9.07 3.61
CA LEU A 245 7.80 8.59 4.52
C LEU A 245 7.55 9.60 5.64
N LEU A 246 6.29 9.81 5.94
CA LEU A 246 5.85 10.56 7.11
C LEU A 246 5.37 9.61 8.20
N GLU A 247 5.34 10.08 9.43
CA GLU A 247 4.69 9.37 10.52
C GLU A 247 3.17 9.50 10.37
N SER A 248 2.46 8.38 10.42
CA SER A 248 0.99 8.32 10.37
C SER A 248 0.46 7.71 11.66
N VAL A 249 0.31 8.55 12.67
CA VAL A 249 -0.18 8.12 14.00
C VAL A 249 -1.70 8.10 13.99
N CYS A 250 -2.29 6.92 14.06
CA CYS A 250 -3.74 6.70 13.95
C CYS A 250 -4.57 7.54 14.94
N THR A 251 -4.03 7.82 16.13
CA THR A 251 -4.73 8.58 17.19
C THR A 251 -4.39 10.06 17.19
N GLU A 252 -3.51 10.52 16.29
CA GLU A 252 -3.11 11.92 16.25
C GLU A 252 -4.26 12.80 15.75
N ASN A 253 -4.59 13.83 16.53
CA ASN A 253 -5.71 14.75 16.26
C ASN A 253 -7.09 14.08 16.12
N GLU A 254 -7.26 12.84 16.59
CA GLU A 254 -8.56 12.17 16.56
C GLU A 254 -9.55 12.86 17.51
N LYS A 255 -10.58 13.48 16.95
CA LYS A 255 -11.65 14.18 17.68
C LYS A 255 -12.95 13.37 17.69
N ASP A 256 -13.07 12.41 16.80
CA ASP A 256 -14.29 11.66 16.54
C ASP A 256 -14.30 10.25 17.13
N LEU A 257 -13.33 9.92 17.98
CA LEU A 257 -13.19 8.58 18.56
C LEU A 257 -14.47 8.09 19.25
N GLN A 258 -15.22 9.02 19.89
CA GLN A 258 -16.50 8.71 20.54
C GLN A 258 -17.60 8.35 19.54
N HIS A 259 -17.57 8.93 18.33
CA HIS A 259 -18.55 8.65 17.27
C HIS A 259 -18.22 7.35 16.53
N VAL A 260 -16.93 7.02 16.39
CA VAL A 260 -16.46 5.84 15.68
C VAL A 260 -16.48 4.59 16.56
N SER A 261 -16.21 4.73 17.87
CA SER A 261 -16.13 3.59 18.80
C SER A 261 -17.47 3.06 19.29
N GLY A 262 -18.57 3.72 18.98
CA GLY A 262 -19.92 3.27 19.34
C GLY A 262 -20.20 3.18 20.86
N LYS A 263 -19.49 3.98 21.68
CA LYS A 263 -19.75 4.12 23.13
C LYS A 263 -20.61 5.33 23.39
#